data_9f2f31f298c1d2069c6679a1c5371220
#
_entry.id   9f2f31f298c1d2069c6679a1c5371220
#
_cell.length_a   1.000
_cell.length_b   1.000
_cell.length_c   1.000
_cell.angle_alpha   90.00
_cell.angle_beta   90.00
_cell.angle_gamma   90.00
#
_symmetry.space_group_name_H-M   'P 1'
#
loop_
_entity.id
_entity.type
_entity.pdbx_description
1 polymer ?
#
loop_
_entity_poly.entity_id
_entity_poly.type
_entity_poly.pdbx_seq_one_letter_code
_entity_poly.pdbx_strand_id
1 'polypeptide(L)'
;MRKIQENDSFILRKLFHYLRQYRVFLVLSILFAIISSIFMLYVPILFGQAIDDTIHLNQFQFSIILRTLIFISIFVLMGGLSTWLMNLINNKLTYCIIRDLRSDSMNKIQHLPLQYLDTHSIGDIESRIIADCDQIGDSLLLGFSQLFQGVITIIVTLTFMFSKSWLITLLVILLTPISFFVAKFIASRSFYLFKDLSVLRGEQTSLIEEMIGEEKIVQALGYQDKAKIRFQIINQNLQKISEKAIFFSSLTNPSTRFVNGIIYALVALIGSFSILKGHLSVGGLSVLLGYANQYMKPFNDISSVVTEFQNALACTARIFEIIEQPSESPDPIGTLGKAKGHIKVKDVCFNYVSYQPLIERFNVEAKPGMRIAIVGPTGCGKTTFINLLMRFYDIQDGSIQIDGKDIRSISRHELRKNFGMVLQDTWIQKGTIRDNIIIGKPNASEKEILQAAKNAHSYDFIKRLPKGFETEIEDSSMSQGEKQLLCITRVILQSPPMLILDEATSSIDTRTEIQIQQAFDRLMKGRTSFIVAHRLSTIRYADLILVMKEGHIIEQGNHETLLAKHGFYHYLYHSQFERTCK
;
A
#
# COMPACT_ATOMS: atom_id res chain seq x y z
N MET A 1 -7.03 4.58 -26.76
CA MET A 1 -8.27 5.04 -26.13
C MET A 1 -9.27 3.90 -25.86
N ARG A 2 -9.66 3.02 -26.82
CA ARG A 2 -10.62 1.92 -26.52
C ARG A 2 -10.16 0.94 -25.41
N LYS A 3 -8.91 0.51 -25.38
CA LYS A 3 -8.37 -0.39 -24.32
C LYS A 3 -8.36 0.24 -22.92
N ILE A 4 -8.20 1.57 -22.82
CA ILE A 4 -8.24 2.28 -21.54
C ILE A 4 -9.69 2.31 -21.02
N GLN A 5 -10.68 2.59 -21.91
CA GLN A 5 -12.10 2.61 -21.53
C GLN A 5 -12.66 1.23 -21.12
N GLU A 6 -12.18 0.14 -21.71
CA GLU A 6 -12.56 -1.22 -21.31
C GLU A 6 -12.01 -1.58 -19.93
N ASN A 7 -10.81 -1.13 -19.61
CA ASN A 7 -10.19 -1.34 -18.31
C ASN A 7 -10.90 -0.53 -17.19
N ASP A 8 -11.25 0.73 -17.47
CA ASP A 8 -11.94 1.60 -16.53
C ASP A 8 -13.34 1.07 -16.18
N SER A 9 -14.08 0.53 -17.15
CA SER A 9 -15.40 -0.06 -16.92
C SER A 9 -15.33 -1.33 -16.06
N PHE A 10 -14.25 -2.11 -16.19
CA PHE A 10 -14.01 -3.30 -15.40
C PHE A 10 -13.65 -2.96 -13.94
N ILE A 11 -12.79 -1.95 -13.75
CA ILE A 11 -12.42 -1.45 -12.43
C ILE A 11 -13.63 -0.88 -11.70
N LEU A 12 -14.45 -0.09 -12.38
CA LEU A 12 -15.71 0.44 -11.85
C LEU A 12 -16.65 -0.68 -11.38
N ARG A 13 -16.78 -1.76 -12.15
CA ARG A 13 -17.63 -2.89 -11.79
C ARG A 13 -17.18 -3.58 -10.50
N LYS A 14 -15.87 -3.65 -10.27
CA LYS A 14 -15.28 -4.18 -9.03
C LYS A 14 -15.56 -3.26 -7.84
N LEU A 15 -15.35 -1.97 -8.01
CA LEU A 15 -15.67 -0.99 -6.96
C LEU A 15 -17.16 -1.02 -6.62
N PHE A 16 -18.03 -1.20 -7.63
CA PHE A 16 -19.46 -1.40 -7.43
C PHE A 16 -19.79 -2.66 -6.62
N HIS A 17 -18.95 -3.70 -6.66
CA HIS A 17 -19.15 -4.89 -5.84
C HIS A 17 -19.04 -4.56 -4.33
N TYR A 18 -18.05 -3.76 -3.94
CA TYR A 18 -17.93 -3.26 -2.56
C TYR A 18 -19.09 -2.34 -2.19
N LEU A 19 -19.51 -1.45 -3.08
CA LEU A 19 -20.67 -0.58 -2.87
C LEU A 19 -21.97 -1.36 -2.66
N ARG A 20 -22.14 -2.47 -3.35
CA ARG A 20 -23.36 -3.29 -3.26
C ARG A 20 -23.59 -3.86 -1.85
N GLN A 21 -22.55 -4.11 -1.09
CA GLN A 21 -22.67 -4.59 0.28
C GLN A 21 -23.31 -3.52 1.19
N TYR A 22 -23.09 -2.23 0.87
CA TYR A 22 -23.56 -1.08 1.63
C TYR A 22 -24.73 -0.33 0.97
N ARG A 23 -25.51 -1.01 0.12
CA ARG A 23 -26.63 -0.41 -0.65
C ARG A 23 -27.62 0.38 0.20
N VAL A 24 -27.85 -0.01 1.46
CA VAL A 24 -28.78 0.68 2.36
C VAL A 24 -28.25 2.08 2.68
N PHE A 25 -26.96 2.22 2.99
CA PHE A 25 -26.35 3.52 3.26
C PHE A 25 -26.38 4.42 2.01
N LEU A 26 -26.16 3.84 0.83
CA LEU A 26 -26.22 4.56 -0.44
C LEU A 26 -27.62 5.11 -0.73
N VAL A 27 -28.66 4.28 -0.55
CA VAL A 27 -30.06 4.69 -0.71
C VAL A 27 -30.43 5.78 0.30
N LEU A 28 -30.05 5.63 1.57
CA LEU A 28 -30.27 6.65 2.60
C LEU A 28 -29.56 7.99 2.28
N SER A 29 -28.32 7.94 1.77
CA SER A 29 -27.59 9.13 1.35
C SER A 29 -28.33 9.87 0.24
N ILE A 30 -28.78 9.17 -0.80
CA ILE A 30 -29.57 9.76 -1.90
C ILE A 30 -30.89 10.34 -1.38
N LEU A 31 -31.57 9.65 -0.48
CA LEU A 31 -32.83 10.13 0.11
C LEU A 31 -32.62 11.45 0.87
N PHE A 32 -31.59 11.53 1.73
CA PHE A 32 -31.27 12.75 2.46
C PHE A 32 -30.78 13.86 1.53
N ALA A 33 -30.09 13.55 0.43
CA ALA A 33 -29.74 14.53 -0.59
C ALA A 33 -30.97 15.13 -1.28
N ILE A 34 -31.98 14.31 -1.60
CA ILE A 34 -33.25 14.76 -2.18
C ILE A 34 -34.00 15.67 -1.18
N ILE A 35 -34.15 15.22 0.06
CA ILE A 35 -34.82 15.97 1.13
C ILE A 35 -34.14 17.33 1.34
N SER A 36 -32.80 17.32 1.47
CA SER A 36 -32.03 18.55 1.64
C SER A 36 -32.21 19.52 0.48
N SER A 37 -32.13 19.00 -0.76
CA SER A 37 -32.30 19.82 -1.97
C SER A 37 -33.71 20.44 -2.04
N ILE A 38 -34.76 19.68 -1.71
CA ILE A 38 -36.13 20.20 -1.70
C ILE A 38 -36.27 21.34 -0.67
N PHE A 39 -35.81 21.13 0.57
CA PHE A 39 -35.91 22.15 1.60
C PHE A 39 -35.14 23.42 1.23
N MET A 40 -33.90 23.27 0.77
CA MET A 40 -33.05 24.42 0.40
C MET A 40 -33.58 25.18 -0.83
N LEU A 41 -34.15 24.45 -1.81
CA LEU A 41 -34.72 25.07 -3.02
C LEU A 41 -36.11 25.68 -2.79
N TYR A 42 -36.78 25.32 -1.71
CA TYR A 42 -38.06 25.95 -1.36
C TYR A 42 -37.88 27.34 -0.74
N VAL A 43 -36.72 27.62 -0.14
CA VAL A 43 -36.39 28.93 0.49
C VAL A 43 -36.53 30.12 -0.47
N PRO A 44 -35.99 30.11 -1.71
CA PRO A 44 -36.22 31.17 -2.69
C PRO A 44 -37.69 31.42 -2.99
N ILE A 45 -38.55 30.37 -3.00
CA ILE A 45 -40.02 30.56 -3.22
C ILE A 45 -40.63 31.35 -2.09
N LEU A 46 -40.34 30.99 -0.84
CA LEU A 46 -40.84 31.75 0.33
C LEU A 46 -40.36 33.19 0.32
N PHE A 47 -39.11 33.42 -0.09
CA PHE A 47 -38.54 34.73 -0.21
C PHE A 47 -39.25 35.56 -1.30
N GLY A 48 -39.53 34.95 -2.47
CA GLY A 48 -40.27 35.60 -3.56
C GLY A 48 -41.71 35.90 -3.18
N GLN A 49 -42.40 35.03 -2.45
CA GLN A 49 -43.75 35.30 -1.93
C GLN A 49 -43.76 36.49 -0.97
N ALA A 50 -42.77 36.55 -0.06
CA ALA A 50 -42.68 37.71 0.87
C ALA A 50 -42.50 39.04 0.12
N ILE A 51 -41.75 39.06 -0.99
CA ILE A 51 -41.60 40.25 -1.83
C ILE A 51 -42.93 40.60 -2.48
N ASP A 52 -43.63 39.67 -3.09
CA ASP A 52 -44.89 39.89 -3.76
C ASP A 52 -45.98 40.39 -2.77
N ASP A 53 -46.09 39.75 -1.60
CA ASP A 53 -47.03 40.13 -0.54
C ASP A 53 -46.76 41.59 -0.04
N THR A 54 -45.47 41.96 0.07
CA THR A 54 -45.10 43.32 0.51
C THR A 54 -45.46 44.38 -0.54
N ILE A 55 -45.33 44.05 -1.83
CA ILE A 55 -45.67 44.94 -2.94
C ILE A 55 -47.20 45.13 -3.06
N HIS A 56 -47.96 44.04 -2.94
CA HIS A 56 -49.41 44.06 -3.10
C HIS A 56 -50.15 44.77 -1.96
N LEU A 57 -49.64 44.70 -0.73
CA LEU A 57 -50.35 45.22 0.44
C LEU A 57 -50.17 46.73 0.66
N ASN A 58 -49.29 47.40 -0.05
CA ASN A 58 -48.95 48.85 0.12
C ASN A 58 -48.75 49.27 1.60
N GLN A 59 -48.71 48.35 2.54
CA GLN A 59 -48.50 48.55 3.97
C GLN A 59 -47.53 47.51 4.49
N PHE A 60 -46.55 47.93 5.23
CA PHE A 60 -45.55 47.12 5.86
C PHE A 60 -46.16 46.31 7.01
N GLN A 61 -46.61 45.06 6.76
CA GLN A 61 -47.12 44.20 7.81
C GLN A 61 -45.97 43.34 8.36
N PHE A 62 -45.38 43.77 9.46
CA PHE A 62 -44.27 43.08 10.15
C PHE A 62 -44.59 41.64 10.50
N SER A 63 -45.86 41.32 10.81
CA SER A 63 -46.33 39.96 11.14
C SER A 63 -46.18 38.96 9.99
N ILE A 64 -46.39 39.38 8.75
CA ILE A 64 -46.26 38.52 7.56
C ILE A 64 -44.78 38.21 7.31
N ILE A 65 -43.95 39.25 7.38
CA ILE A 65 -42.49 39.09 7.20
C ILE A 65 -41.90 38.19 8.29
N LEU A 66 -42.28 38.39 9.55
CA LEU A 66 -41.81 37.57 10.67
C LEU A 66 -42.23 36.10 10.49
N ARG A 67 -43.47 35.85 10.08
CA ARG A 67 -43.94 34.49 9.79
C ARG A 67 -43.12 33.81 8.68
N THR A 68 -42.87 34.52 7.59
CA THR A 68 -42.08 33.99 6.47
C THR A 68 -40.63 33.72 6.88
N LEU A 69 -40.03 34.62 7.70
CA LEU A 69 -38.67 34.40 8.24
C LEU A 69 -38.59 33.16 9.13
N ILE A 70 -39.66 32.92 9.95
CA ILE A 70 -39.73 31.69 10.76
C ILE A 70 -39.78 30.45 9.86
N PHE A 71 -40.61 30.45 8.81
CA PHE A 71 -40.66 29.30 7.86
C PHE A 71 -39.34 29.11 7.14
N ILE A 72 -38.69 30.18 6.64
CA ILE A 72 -37.37 30.11 6.02
C ILE A 72 -36.35 29.47 6.99
N SER A 73 -36.36 29.95 8.26
CA SER A 73 -35.44 29.40 9.29
C SER A 73 -35.67 27.90 9.51
N ILE A 74 -36.91 27.44 9.58
CA ILE A 74 -37.26 26.04 9.73
C ILE A 74 -36.76 25.22 8.52
N PHE A 75 -37.00 25.68 7.28
CA PHE A 75 -36.57 25.00 6.07
C PHE A 75 -35.03 24.93 5.95
N VAL A 76 -34.33 25.99 6.29
CA VAL A 76 -32.87 26.03 6.33
C VAL A 76 -32.33 25.04 7.36
N LEU A 77 -32.92 25.01 8.58
CA LEU A 77 -32.52 24.07 9.62
C LEU A 77 -32.78 22.60 9.19
N MET A 78 -33.94 22.30 8.61
CA MET A 78 -34.27 20.97 8.12
C MET A 78 -33.37 20.53 6.97
N GLY A 79 -33.10 21.45 6.03
CA GLY A 79 -32.14 21.22 4.93
C GLY A 79 -30.72 20.98 5.43
N GLY A 80 -30.27 21.80 6.38
CA GLY A 80 -28.96 21.67 7.02
C GLY A 80 -28.81 20.35 7.78
N LEU A 81 -29.83 19.96 8.56
CA LEU A 81 -29.85 18.68 9.28
C LEU A 81 -29.79 17.50 8.30
N SER A 82 -30.56 17.57 7.22
CA SER A 82 -30.55 16.52 6.19
C SER A 82 -29.19 16.39 5.50
N THR A 83 -28.52 17.52 5.21
CA THR A 83 -27.17 17.53 4.65
C THR A 83 -26.15 16.95 5.64
N TRP A 84 -26.28 17.28 6.91
CA TRP A 84 -25.41 16.75 7.96
C TRP A 84 -25.56 15.23 8.10
N LEU A 85 -26.80 14.72 8.12
CA LEU A 85 -27.08 13.28 8.15
C LEU A 85 -26.54 12.57 6.90
N MET A 86 -26.73 13.16 5.73
CA MET A 86 -26.17 12.65 4.47
C MET A 86 -24.65 12.51 4.56
N ASN A 87 -23.95 13.54 5.04
CA ASN A 87 -22.49 13.53 5.18
C ASN A 87 -22.01 12.50 6.20
N LEU A 88 -22.72 12.30 7.32
CA LEU A 88 -22.42 11.23 8.28
C LEU A 88 -22.52 9.83 7.64
N ILE A 89 -23.55 9.61 6.82
CA ILE A 89 -23.75 8.35 6.10
C ILE A 89 -22.65 8.16 5.05
N ASN A 90 -22.31 9.19 4.28
CA ASN A 90 -21.26 9.15 3.28
C ASN A 90 -19.90 8.84 3.90
N ASN A 91 -19.55 9.48 5.01
CA ASN A 91 -18.34 9.19 5.77
C ASN A 91 -18.30 7.72 6.19
N LYS A 92 -19.38 7.24 6.83
CA LYS A 92 -19.45 5.84 7.29
C LYS A 92 -19.31 4.86 6.13
N LEU A 93 -20.00 5.10 5.01
CA LEU A 93 -19.95 4.29 3.80
C LEU A 93 -18.52 4.22 3.25
N THR A 94 -17.87 5.37 3.09
CA THR A 94 -16.52 5.48 2.58
C THR A 94 -15.52 4.72 3.45
N TYR A 95 -15.52 4.96 4.77
CA TYR A 95 -14.59 4.29 5.67
C TYR A 95 -14.80 2.77 5.76
N CYS A 96 -16.05 2.29 5.62
CA CYS A 96 -16.31 0.86 5.54
C CYS A 96 -15.69 0.24 4.27
N ILE A 97 -15.80 0.91 3.11
CA ILE A 97 -15.22 0.44 1.85
C ILE A 97 -13.68 0.42 1.94
N ILE A 98 -13.06 1.49 2.48
CA ILE A 98 -11.61 1.56 2.68
C ILE A 98 -11.12 0.45 3.60
N ARG A 99 -11.81 0.23 4.72
CA ARG A 99 -11.48 -0.85 5.65
C ARG A 99 -11.47 -2.21 4.95
N ASP A 100 -12.51 -2.49 4.16
CA ASP A 100 -12.64 -3.78 3.48
C ASP A 100 -11.56 -3.95 2.41
N LEU A 101 -11.28 -2.90 1.60
CA LEU A 101 -10.19 -2.91 0.63
C LEU A 101 -8.82 -3.14 1.27
N ARG A 102 -8.53 -2.48 2.40
CA ARG A 102 -7.29 -2.69 3.14
C ARG A 102 -7.18 -4.11 3.71
N SER A 103 -8.28 -4.62 4.27
CA SER A 103 -8.35 -5.98 4.82
C SER A 103 -8.11 -7.02 3.73
N ASP A 104 -8.78 -6.90 2.59
CA ASP A 104 -8.62 -7.83 1.47
C ASP A 104 -7.21 -7.77 0.87
N SER A 105 -6.65 -6.56 0.73
CA SER A 105 -5.28 -6.36 0.27
C SER A 105 -4.27 -7.01 1.22
N MET A 106 -4.40 -6.78 2.52
CA MET A 106 -3.50 -7.36 3.52
C MET A 106 -3.63 -8.88 3.60
N ASN A 107 -4.86 -9.40 3.58
CA ASN A 107 -5.10 -10.84 3.52
C ASN A 107 -4.47 -11.46 2.26
N LYS A 108 -4.58 -10.77 1.13
CA LYS A 108 -4.00 -11.25 -0.12
C LYS A 108 -2.48 -11.29 -0.08
N ILE A 109 -1.83 -10.25 0.44
CA ILE A 109 -0.36 -10.18 0.56
C ILE A 109 0.19 -11.37 1.35
N GLN A 110 -0.50 -11.78 2.42
CA GLN A 110 -0.08 -12.94 3.21
C GLN A 110 -0.15 -14.28 2.45
N HIS A 111 -0.85 -14.33 1.33
CA HIS A 111 -1.03 -15.52 0.49
C HIS A 111 -0.36 -15.40 -0.89
N LEU A 112 0.39 -14.31 -1.12
CA LEU A 112 1.14 -14.14 -2.37
C LEU A 112 2.42 -14.98 -2.36
N PRO A 113 2.85 -15.48 -3.53
CA PRO A 113 4.17 -16.09 -3.67
C PRO A 113 5.27 -15.10 -3.28
N LEU A 114 6.34 -15.60 -2.63
CA LEU A 114 7.48 -14.76 -2.25
C LEU A 114 8.11 -14.05 -3.46
N GLN A 115 8.06 -14.68 -4.64
CA GLN A 115 8.51 -14.09 -5.90
C GLN A 115 7.87 -12.73 -6.20
N TYR A 116 6.61 -12.55 -5.86
CA TYR A 116 5.93 -11.25 -6.04
C TYR A 116 6.54 -10.18 -5.12
N LEU A 117 6.78 -10.53 -3.86
CA LEU A 117 7.37 -9.63 -2.87
C LEU A 117 8.83 -9.28 -3.21
N ASP A 118 9.59 -10.23 -3.73
CA ASP A 118 11.00 -10.02 -4.12
C ASP A 118 11.14 -9.16 -5.39
N THR A 119 10.11 -9.14 -6.26
CA THR A 119 10.12 -8.36 -7.51
C THR A 119 9.51 -6.96 -7.36
N HIS A 120 8.84 -6.66 -6.26
CA HIS A 120 8.21 -5.36 -6.00
C HIS A 120 8.83 -4.72 -4.75
N SER A 121 9.03 -3.40 -4.79
CA SER A 121 9.55 -2.71 -3.61
C SER A 121 8.52 -2.69 -2.47
N ILE A 122 8.97 -2.88 -1.25
CA ILE A 122 8.12 -2.82 -0.05
C ILE A 122 7.39 -1.47 0.02
N GLY A 123 8.09 -0.37 -0.31
CA GLY A 123 7.51 0.97 -0.33
C GLY A 123 6.37 1.14 -1.35
N ASP A 124 6.43 0.47 -2.52
CA ASP A 124 5.33 0.48 -3.49
C ASP A 124 4.11 -0.27 -2.94
N ILE A 125 4.30 -1.45 -2.34
CA ILE A 125 3.22 -2.22 -1.72
C ILE A 125 2.58 -1.44 -0.56
N GLU A 126 3.39 -0.83 0.31
CA GLU A 126 2.93 0.00 1.42
C GLU A 126 2.14 1.22 0.92
N SER A 127 2.66 1.92 -0.10
CA SER A 127 1.98 3.06 -0.73
C SER A 127 0.61 2.67 -1.30
N ARG A 128 0.48 1.50 -1.92
CA ARG A 128 -0.80 1.00 -2.44
C ARG A 128 -1.81 0.73 -1.34
N ILE A 129 -1.39 0.17 -0.20
CA ILE A 129 -2.29 -0.15 0.93
C ILE A 129 -2.71 1.11 1.69
N ILE A 130 -1.80 2.07 1.86
CA ILE A 130 -2.04 3.27 2.68
C ILE A 130 -2.52 4.41 1.78
N ALA A 131 -1.64 4.95 0.94
CA ALA A 131 -1.91 6.17 0.20
C ALA A 131 -2.98 5.99 -0.88
N ASP A 132 -2.96 4.90 -1.66
CA ASP A 132 -3.97 4.67 -2.68
C ASP A 132 -5.35 4.40 -2.08
N CYS A 133 -5.44 3.66 -0.96
CA CYS A 133 -6.71 3.47 -0.25
C CYS A 133 -7.27 4.78 0.28
N ASP A 134 -6.43 5.67 0.82
CA ASP A 134 -6.87 6.99 1.29
C ASP A 134 -7.35 7.85 0.12
N GLN A 135 -6.62 7.87 -1.00
CA GLN A 135 -7.02 8.59 -2.21
C GLN A 135 -8.36 8.10 -2.77
N ILE A 136 -8.62 6.78 -2.76
CA ILE A 136 -9.92 6.23 -3.13
C ILE A 136 -11.00 6.74 -2.17
N GLY A 137 -10.72 6.77 -0.88
CA GLY A 137 -11.63 7.26 0.14
C GLY A 137 -12.03 8.71 -0.07
N ASP A 138 -11.05 9.59 -0.24
CA ASP A 138 -11.28 11.01 -0.47
C ASP A 138 -12.10 11.25 -1.73
N SER A 139 -11.78 10.53 -2.80
CA SER A 139 -12.50 10.63 -4.07
C SER A 139 -13.93 10.08 -3.98
N LEU A 140 -14.16 8.98 -3.25
CA LEU A 140 -15.51 8.46 -3.01
C LEU A 140 -16.34 9.42 -2.17
N LEU A 141 -15.76 10.02 -1.14
CA LEU A 141 -16.43 10.99 -0.27
C LEU A 141 -16.86 12.23 -1.06
N LEU A 142 -15.94 12.78 -1.88
CA LEU A 142 -16.25 13.89 -2.79
C LEU A 142 -17.31 13.48 -3.82
N GLY A 143 -17.20 12.30 -4.42
CA GLY A 143 -18.15 11.77 -5.38
C GLY A 143 -19.56 11.65 -4.80
N PHE A 144 -19.70 11.03 -3.63
CA PHE A 144 -21.02 10.86 -2.99
C PHE A 144 -21.60 12.19 -2.55
N SER A 145 -20.79 13.09 -1.97
CA SER A 145 -21.28 14.36 -1.45
C SER A 145 -21.55 15.37 -2.57
N GLN A 146 -20.70 15.50 -3.56
CA GLN A 146 -20.82 16.52 -4.59
C GLN A 146 -21.59 16.06 -5.84
N LEU A 147 -21.36 14.83 -6.34
CA LEU A 147 -22.07 14.36 -7.53
C LEU A 147 -23.55 14.10 -7.25
N PHE A 148 -23.87 13.35 -6.17
CA PHE A 148 -25.27 13.05 -5.87
C PHE A 148 -26.04 14.30 -5.55
N GLN A 149 -25.52 15.15 -4.66
CA GLN A 149 -26.15 16.41 -4.32
C GLN A 149 -26.23 17.34 -5.53
N GLY A 150 -25.18 17.42 -6.34
CA GLY A 150 -25.14 18.26 -7.54
C GLY A 150 -26.17 17.84 -8.59
N VAL A 151 -26.25 16.56 -8.93
CA VAL A 151 -27.21 16.04 -9.90
C VAL A 151 -28.65 16.24 -9.40
N ILE A 152 -28.91 15.94 -8.13
CA ILE A 152 -30.23 16.13 -7.53
C ILE A 152 -30.62 17.61 -7.53
N THR A 153 -29.68 18.51 -7.14
CA THR A 153 -29.90 19.96 -7.17
C THR A 153 -30.25 20.44 -8.57
N ILE A 154 -29.53 19.98 -9.61
CA ILE A 154 -29.84 20.33 -11.01
C ILE A 154 -31.27 19.92 -11.38
N ILE A 155 -31.63 18.64 -11.13
CA ILE A 155 -32.96 18.10 -11.50
C ILE A 155 -34.07 18.86 -10.77
N VAL A 156 -33.96 19.02 -9.45
CA VAL A 156 -34.98 19.68 -8.63
C VAL A 156 -35.10 21.18 -8.99
N THR A 157 -33.94 21.86 -9.18
CA THR A 157 -33.94 23.29 -9.59
C THR A 157 -34.62 23.47 -10.94
N LEU A 158 -34.32 22.63 -11.94
CA LEU A 158 -34.99 22.70 -13.24
C LEU A 158 -36.50 22.49 -13.11
N THR A 159 -36.91 21.51 -12.32
CA THR A 159 -38.35 21.24 -12.08
C THR A 159 -39.05 22.47 -11.51
N PHE A 160 -38.46 23.10 -10.50
CA PHE A 160 -39.01 24.33 -9.92
C PHE A 160 -38.97 25.52 -10.89
N MET A 161 -37.91 25.70 -11.67
CA MET A 161 -37.82 26.75 -12.69
C MET A 161 -38.88 26.57 -13.77
N PHE A 162 -39.11 25.37 -14.29
CA PHE A 162 -40.16 25.09 -15.27
C PHE A 162 -41.56 25.43 -14.74
N SER A 163 -41.83 25.21 -13.45
CA SER A 163 -43.10 25.56 -12.84
C SER A 163 -43.35 27.06 -12.77
N LYS A 164 -42.30 27.89 -12.84
CA LYS A 164 -42.39 29.36 -12.79
C LYS A 164 -42.37 30.04 -14.16
N SER A 165 -41.44 29.61 -15.04
CA SER A 165 -41.34 30.15 -16.41
C SER A 165 -40.58 29.16 -17.31
N TRP A 166 -41.27 28.54 -18.28
CA TRP A 166 -40.67 27.64 -19.21
C TRP A 166 -39.64 28.32 -20.14
N LEU A 167 -39.90 29.59 -20.54
CA LEU A 167 -39.04 30.34 -21.47
C LEU A 167 -37.69 30.69 -20.83
N ILE A 168 -37.70 31.16 -19.58
CA ILE A 168 -36.46 31.49 -18.86
C ILE A 168 -35.67 30.21 -18.54
N THR A 169 -36.34 29.11 -18.21
CA THR A 169 -35.71 27.82 -17.96
C THR A 169 -35.02 27.30 -19.21
N LEU A 170 -35.67 27.39 -20.37
CA LEU A 170 -35.09 26.96 -21.65
C LEU A 170 -33.83 27.81 -21.98
N LEU A 171 -33.87 29.12 -21.74
CA LEU A 171 -32.73 30.01 -21.90
C LEU A 171 -31.54 29.55 -21.04
N VAL A 172 -31.77 29.27 -19.76
CA VAL A 172 -30.71 28.82 -18.84
C VAL A 172 -30.12 27.50 -19.32
N ILE A 173 -30.96 26.52 -19.71
CA ILE A 173 -30.49 25.24 -20.23
C ILE A 173 -29.65 25.41 -21.51
N LEU A 174 -30.05 26.30 -22.43
CA LEU A 174 -29.35 26.51 -23.69
C LEU A 174 -28.00 27.26 -23.52
N LEU A 175 -27.88 28.09 -22.50
CA LEU A 175 -26.65 28.85 -22.22
C LEU A 175 -25.65 28.08 -21.34
N THR A 176 -26.11 27.15 -20.52
CA THR A 176 -25.25 26.39 -19.61
C THR A 176 -24.10 25.64 -20.30
N PRO A 177 -24.27 25.02 -21.50
CA PRO A 177 -23.17 24.39 -22.21
C PRO A 177 -21.98 25.31 -22.46
N ILE A 178 -22.20 26.62 -22.60
CA ILE A 178 -21.11 27.61 -22.81
C ILE A 178 -20.16 27.60 -21.60
N SER A 179 -20.72 27.61 -20.37
CA SER A 179 -19.92 27.53 -19.15
C SER A 179 -19.11 26.23 -19.09
N PHE A 180 -19.72 25.11 -19.49
CA PHE A 180 -19.04 23.83 -19.55
C PHE A 180 -17.91 23.78 -20.58
N PHE A 181 -18.11 24.36 -21.78
CA PHE A 181 -17.06 24.44 -22.81
C PHE A 181 -15.88 25.28 -22.36
N VAL A 182 -16.13 26.42 -21.73
CA VAL A 182 -15.09 27.30 -21.18
C VAL A 182 -14.29 26.57 -20.09
N ALA A 183 -14.99 25.93 -19.14
CA ALA A 183 -14.35 25.16 -18.08
C ALA A 183 -13.51 24.01 -18.65
N LYS A 184 -14.03 23.24 -19.63
CA LYS A 184 -13.33 22.15 -20.29
C LYS A 184 -12.08 22.62 -21.03
N PHE A 185 -12.16 23.75 -21.73
CA PHE A 185 -11.02 24.33 -22.45
C PHE A 185 -9.88 24.67 -21.49
N ILE A 186 -10.19 25.35 -20.39
CA ILE A 186 -9.19 25.74 -19.38
C ILE A 186 -8.63 24.49 -18.69
N ALA A 187 -9.50 23.57 -18.26
CA ALA A 187 -9.10 22.33 -17.59
C ALA A 187 -8.16 21.48 -18.45
N SER A 188 -8.43 21.37 -19.77
CA SER A 188 -7.56 20.60 -20.67
C SER A 188 -6.16 21.21 -20.79
N ARG A 189 -6.06 22.55 -20.81
CA ARG A 189 -4.75 23.24 -20.83
C ARG A 189 -4.01 23.08 -19.48
N SER A 190 -4.72 23.21 -18.39
CA SER A 190 -4.19 23.04 -17.05
C SER A 190 -3.66 21.61 -16.83
N PHE A 191 -4.37 20.59 -17.32
CA PHE A 191 -4.00 19.18 -17.18
C PHE A 191 -2.60 18.87 -17.73
N TYR A 192 -2.28 19.32 -18.94
CA TYR A 192 -0.95 19.10 -19.51
C TYR A 192 0.16 19.77 -18.70
N LEU A 193 -0.09 20.99 -18.21
CA LEU A 193 0.88 21.69 -17.37
C LEU A 193 1.09 21.00 -16.01
N PHE A 194 0.03 20.48 -15.40
CA PHE A 194 0.16 19.72 -14.15
C PHE A 194 0.84 18.36 -14.35
N LYS A 195 0.68 17.74 -15.51
CA LYS A 195 1.41 16.53 -15.88
C LYS A 195 2.91 16.80 -15.97
N ASP A 196 3.31 17.87 -16.67
CA ASP A 196 4.72 18.27 -16.77
C ASP A 196 5.29 18.66 -15.39
N LEU A 197 4.48 19.35 -14.58
CA LEU A 197 4.82 19.69 -13.19
C LEU A 197 5.07 18.45 -12.33
N SER A 198 4.25 17.41 -12.49
CA SER A 198 4.41 16.15 -11.76
C SER A 198 5.72 15.44 -12.11
N VAL A 199 6.11 15.43 -13.39
CA VAL A 199 7.40 14.86 -13.84
C VAL A 199 8.57 15.61 -13.20
N LEU A 200 8.57 16.95 -13.26
CA LEU A 200 9.64 17.76 -12.67
C LEU A 200 9.71 17.65 -11.14
N ARG A 201 8.56 17.49 -10.46
CA ARG A 201 8.55 17.19 -9.01
C ARG A 201 9.20 15.84 -8.73
N GLY A 202 8.92 14.83 -9.55
CA GLY A 202 9.57 13.52 -9.44
C GLY A 202 11.09 13.63 -9.57
N GLU A 203 11.59 14.38 -10.57
CA GLU A 203 13.03 14.63 -10.74
C GLU A 203 13.64 15.37 -9.54
N GLN A 204 12.94 16.37 -9.00
CA GLN A 204 13.38 17.12 -7.83
C GLN A 204 13.43 16.22 -6.58
N THR A 205 12.40 15.42 -6.34
CA THR A 205 12.33 14.49 -5.21
C THR A 205 13.45 13.47 -5.29
N SER A 206 13.66 12.85 -6.45
CA SER A 206 14.75 11.88 -6.66
C SER A 206 16.14 12.49 -6.38
N LEU A 207 16.37 13.75 -6.82
CA LEU A 207 17.63 14.43 -6.51
C LEU A 207 17.78 14.70 -5.00
N ILE A 208 16.71 15.08 -4.32
CA ILE A 208 16.72 15.33 -2.88
C ILE A 208 17.00 14.02 -2.12
N GLU A 209 16.33 12.94 -2.47
CA GLU A 209 16.55 11.61 -1.87
C GLU A 209 18.00 11.14 -2.09
N GLU A 210 18.54 11.29 -3.31
CA GLU A 210 19.93 10.97 -3.63
C GLU A 210 20.91 11.77 -2.76
N MET A 211 20.72 13.09 -2.67
CA MET A 211 21.65 13.97 -1.94
C MET A 211 21.56 13.80 -0.42
N ILE A 212 20.34 13.65 0.13
CA ILE A 212 20.14 13.45 1.58
C ILE A 212 20.55 12.04 1.99
N GLY A 213 20.19 11.03 1.19
CA GLY A 213 20.54 9.63 1.47
C GLY A 213 22.04 9.41 1.54
N GLU A 214 22.79 10.07 0.66
CA GLU A 214 24.25 9.97 0.56
C GLU A 214 24.98 11.21 1.11
N GLU A 215 24.37 11.95 2.04
CA GLU A 215 24.92 13.22 2.58
C GLU A 215 26.37 13.08 3.08
N LYS A 216 26.72 11.96 3.71
CA LYS A 216 28.09 11.69 4.16
C LYS A 216 29.08 11.66 2.99
N ILE A 217 28.70 11.10 1.85
CA ILE A 217 29.52 11.03 0.64
C ILE A 217 29.58 12.40 -0.02
N VAL A 218 28.44 13.10 -0.10
CA VAL A 218 28.35 14.48 -0.63
C VAL A 218 29.33 15.41 0.12
N GLN A 219 29.35 15.32 1.46
CA GLN A 219 30.30 16.12 2.29
C GLN A 219 31.74 15.67 2.12
N ALA A 220 32.00 14.36 2.15
CA ALA A 220 33.37 13.83 2.03
C ALA A 220 34.04 14.19 0.70
N LEU A 221 33.26 14.29 -0.38
CA LEU A 221 33.75 14.63 -1.72
C LEU A 221 33.67 16.13 -2.05
N GLY A 222 33.15 16.99 -1.15
CA GLY A 222 32.96 18.41 -1.41
C GLY A 222 32.02 18.71 -2.56
N TYR A 223 30.96 17.88 -2.73
CA TYR A 223 30.06 17.94 -3.88
C TYR A 223 28.89 18.94 -3.68
N GLN A 224 28.82 19.63 -2.53
CA GLN A 224 27.68 20.47 -2.12
C GLN A 224 27.34 21.57 -3.14
N ASP A 225 28.37 22.26 -3.67
CA ASP A 225 28.12 23.34 -4.65
C ASP A 225 27.55 22.82 -5.97
N LYS A 226 28.01 21.65 -6.43
CA LYS A 226 27.48 21.03 -7.65
C LYS A 226 26.05 20.53 -7.44
N ALA A 227 25.75 19.92 -6.28
CA ALA A 227 24.40 19.50 -5.89
C ALA A 227 23.43 20.69 -5.87
N LYS A 228 23.86 21.83 -5.28
CA LYS A 228 23.10 23.07 -5.23
C LYS A 228 22.81 23.64 -6.62
N ILE A 229 23.79 23.65 -7.52
CA ILE A 229 23.58 24.12 -8.90
C ILE A 229 22.58 23.22 -9.62
N ARG A 230 22.72 21.89 -9.51
CA ARG A 230 21.79 20.92 -10.13
C ARG A 230 20.35 21.11 -9.60
N PHE A 231 20.21 21.27 -8.29
CA PHE A 231 18.92 21.57 -7.65
C PHE A 231 18.33 22.90 -8.15
N GLN A 232 19.12 23.96 -8.25
CA GLN A 232 18.66 25.26 -8.73
C GLN A 232 18.11 25.20 -10.17
N ILE A 233 18.74 24.43 -11.05
CA ILE A 233 18.28 24.27 -12.44
C ILE A 233 16.90 23.60 -12.48
N ILE A 234 16.73 22.50 -11.74
CA ILE A 234 15.44 21.79 -11.66
C ILE A 234 14.38 22.70 -11.03
N ASN A 235 14.72 23.38 -9.93
CA ASN A 235 13.82 24.27 -9.20
C ASN A 235 13.34 25.47 -10.04
N GLN A 236 14.21 26.05 -10.85
CA GLN A 236 13.83 27.14 -11.77
C GLN A 236 12.90 26.65 -12.87
N ASN A 237 13.11 25.44 -13.42
CA ASN A 237 12.19 24.85 -14.39
C ASN A 237 10.83 24.54 -13.76
N LEU A 238 10.85 23.97 -12.55
CA LEU A 238 9.65 23.69 -11.75
C LEU A 238 8.86 24.98 -11.50
N GLN A 239 9.53 26.08 -11.10
CA GLN A 239 8.90 27.38 -10.88
C GLN A 239 8.17 27.86 -12.14
N LYS A 240 8.84 27.90 -13.30
CA LYS A 240 8.26 28.38 -14.55
C LYS A 240 7.01 27.60 -14.98
N ILE A 241 7.01 26.28 -14.79
CA ILE A 241 5.86 25.43 -15.14
C ILE A 241 4.78 25.55 -14.08
N SER A 242 5.13 25.64 -12.79
CA SER A 242 4.21 25.88 -11.68
C SER A 242 3.42 27.19 -11.86
N GLU A 243 4.11 28.28 -12.18
CA GLU A 243 3.47 29.58 -12.41
C GLU A 243 2.41 29.50 -13.52
N LYS A 244 2.74 28.86 -14.65
CA LYS A 244 1.79 28.65 -15.75
C LYS A 244 0.64 27.74 -15.35
N ALA A 245 0.91 26.62 -14.68
CA ALA A 245 -0.09 25.65 -14.25
C ALA A 245 -1.09 26.29 -13.27
N ILE A 246 -0.59 27.04 -12.28
CA ILE A 246 -1.39 27.75 -11.30
C ILE A 246 -2.19 28.86 -11.96
N PHE A 247 -1.60 29.63 -12.88
CA PHE A 247 -2.29 30.68 -13.61
C PHE A 247 -3.50 30.14 -14.39
N PHE A 248 -3.30 29.09 -15.22
CA PHE A 248 -4.41 28.49 -15.97
C PHE A 248 -5.46 27.86 -15.04
N SER A 249 -5.04 27.18 -14.00
CA SER A 249 -5.96 26.60 -13.01
C SER A 249 -6.80 27.69 -12.32
N SER A 250 -6.18 28.80 -11.94
CA SER A 250 -6.85 29.93 -11.27
C SER A 250 -7.84 30.65 -12.17
N LEU A 251 -7.68 30.60 -13.50
CA LEU A 251 -8.62 31.19 -14.46
C LEU A 251 -9.97 30.47 -14.51
N THR A 252 -10.06 29.22 -14.07
CA THR A 252 -11.30 28.43 -14.17
C THR A 252 -12.46 29.09 -13.42
N ASN A 253 -12.28 29.44 -12.16
CA ASN A 253 -13.33 30.06 -11.34
C ASN A 253 -13.76 31.47 -11.82
N PRO A 254 -12.87 32.42 -12.13
CA PRO A 254 -13.27 33.71 -12.68
C PRO A 254 -13.99 33.58 -14.01
N SER A 255 -13.53 32.72 -14.92
CA SER A 255 -14.13 32.54 -16.23
C SER A 255 -15.54 31.95 -16.16
N THR A 256 -15.74 30.91 -15.34
CA THR A 256 -17.07 30.34 -15.13
C THR A 256 -18.01 31.31 -14.43
N ARG A 257 -17.52 32.09 -13.44
CA ARG A 257 -18.31 33.15 -12.80
C ARG A 257 -18.70 34.24 -13.77
N PHE A 258 -17.82 34.61 -14.70
CA PHE A 258 -18.14 35.60 -15.74
C PHE A 258 -19.26 35.14 -16.65
N VAL A 259 -19.19 33.90 -17.15
CA VAL A 259 -20.28 33.30 -17.95
C VAL A 259 -21.57 33.19 -17.16
N ASN A 260 -21.50 32.79 -15.90
CA ASN A 260 -22.67 32.73 -15.01
C ASN A 260 -23.27 34.13 -14.77
N GLY A 261 -22.43 35.15 -14.67
CA GLY A 261 -22.86 36.55 -14.58
C GLY A 261 -23.62 37.01 -15.83
N ILE A 262 -23.18 36.59 -17.02
CA ILE A 262 -23.91 36.89 -18.28
C ILE A 262 -25.27 36.20 -18.29
N ILE A 263 -25.33 34.92 -17.91
CA ILE A 263 -26.58 34.15 -17.83
C ILE A 263 -27.54 34.82 -16.82
N TYR A 264 -27.04 35.22 -15.65
CA TYR A 264 -27.81 35.92 -14.63
C TYR A 264 -28.38 37.25 -15.16
N ALA A 265 -27.56 38.04 -15.85
CA ALA A 265 -27.98 39.30 -16.45
C ALA A 265 -29.06 39.10 -17.55
N LEU A 266 -28.94 38.06 -18.37
CA LEU A 266 -29.94 37.71 -19.38
C LEU A 266 -31.27 37.24 -18.75
N VAL A 267 -31.20 36.45 -17.68
CA VAL A 267 -32.39 36.06 -16.90
C VAL A 267 -33.07 37.26 -16.29
N ALA A 268 -32.29 38.20 -15.72
CA ALA A 268 -32.84 39.47 -15.17
C ALA A 268 -33.52 40.29 -16.25
N LEU A 269 -32.88 40.46 -17.41
CA LEU A 269 -33.40 41.28 -18.51
C LEU A 269 -34.71 40.68 -19.08
N ILE A 270 -34.71 39.37 -19.43
CA ILE A 270 -35.90 38.72 -19.98
C ILE A 270 -37.01 38.62 -18.92
N GLY A 271 -36.65 38.36 -17.67
CA GLY A 271 -37.59 38.34 -16.56
C GLY A 271 -38.25 39.71 -16.32
N SER A 272 -37.48 40.80 -16.40
CA SER A 272 -38.03 42.16 -16.31
C SER A 272 -39.01 42.49 -17.44
N PHE A 273 -38.70 42.07 -18.69
CA PHE A 273 -39.66 42.19 -19.79
C PHE A 273 -40.92 41.35 -19.57
N SER A 274 -40.79 40.15 -18.94
CA SER A 274 -41.95 39.30 -18.58
C SER A 274 -42.82 39.97 -17.49
N ILE A 275 -42.23 40.71 -16.56
CA ILE A 275 -42.96 41.46 -15.55
C ILE A 275 -43.74 42.60 -16.22
N LEU A 276 -43.12 43.36 -17.13
CA LEU A 276 -43.80 44.44 -17.86
C LEU A 276 -45.00 43.93 -18.69
N LYS A 277 -44.95 42.68 -19.15
CA LYS A 277 -46.06 42.03 -19.87
C LYS A 277 -47.09 41.38 -18.92
N GLY A 278 -46.91 41.45 -17.62
CA GLY A 278 -47.81 40.84 -16.63
C GLY A 278 -47.74 39.32 -16.52
N HIS A 279 -46.73 38.67 -17.11
CA HIS A 279 -46.58 37.23 -17.07
C HIS A 279 -45.78 36.69 -15.88
N LEU A 280 -45.08 37.59 -15.15
CA LEU A 280 -44.24 37.24 -14.01
C LEU A 280 -44.37 38.32 -12.93
N SER A 281 -44.32 37.94 -11.63
CA SER A 281 -44.22 38.85 -10.51
C SER A 281 -42.77 39.26 -10.21
N VAL A 282 -42.54 40.32 -9.45
CA VAL A 282 -41.22 40.74 -8.99
C VAL A 282 -40.59 39.66 -8.11
N GLY A 283 -41.38 39.07 -7.19
CA GLY A 283 -40.95 37.93 -6.38
C GLY A 283 -40.64 36.70 -7.22
N GLY A 284 -41.44 36.42 -8.27
CA GLY A 284 -41.18 35.35 -9.22
C GLY A 284 -39.86 35.50 -9.97
N LEU A 285 -39.47 36.74 -10.36
CA LEU A 285 -38.16 37.03 -10.94
C LEU A 285 -37.04 36.76 -9.92
N SER A 286 -37.21 37.20 -8.67
CA SER A 286 -36.24 36.97 -7.59
C SER A 286 -35.98 35.45 -7.39
N VAL A 287 -37.06 34.66 -7.41
CA VAL A 287 -36.97 33.18 -7.35
C VAL A 287 -36.16 32.61 -8.50
N LEU A 288 -36.44 33.03 -9.75
CA LEU A 288 -35.74 32.54 -10.94
C LEU A 288 -34.26 32.91 -10.95
N LEU A 289 -33.90 34.12 -10.48
CA LEU A 289 -32.51 34.54 -10.31
C LEU A 289 -31.77 33.69 -9.27
N GLY A 290 -32.44 33.41 -8.14
CA GLY A 290 -31.93 32.51 -7.11
C GLY A 290 -31.66 31.08 -7.66
N TYR A 291 -32.61 30.56 -8.42
CA TYR A 291 -32.49 29.25 -9.04
C TYR A 291 -31.42 29.19 -10.13
N ALA A 292 -31.31 30.23 -10.98
CA ALA A 292 -30.24 30.30 -11.97
C ALA A 292 -28.87 30.21 -11.31
N ASN A 293 -28.68 30.89 -10.18
CA ASN A 293 -27.40 30.80 -9.43
C ASN A 293 -27.18 29.40 -8.82
N GLN A 294 -28.20 28.81 -8.19
CA GLN A 294 -28.11 27.47 -7.60
C GLN A 294 -27.92 26.35 -8.66
N TYR A 295 -28.54 26.48 -9.82
CA TYR A 295 -28.39 25.56 -10.95
C TYR A 295 -26.97 25.52 -11.49
N MET A 296 -26.28 26.67 -11.53
CA MET A 296 -24.95 26.76 -12.10
C MET A 296 -23.83 26.27 -11.16
N LYS A 297 -24.07 26.26 -9.84
CA LYS A 297 -23.07 25.89 -8.84
C LYS A 297 -22.52 24.47 -9.02
N PRO A 298 -23.33 23.42 -9.20
CA PRO A 298 -22.84 22.04 -9.40
C PRO A 298 -21.94 21.85 -10.62
N PHE A 299 -22.13 22.65 -11.69
CA PHE A 299 -21.29 22.55 -12.89
C PHE A 299 -19.85 22.98 -12.63
N ASN A 300 -19.62 23.91 -11.69
CA ASN A 300 -18.28 24.30 -11.28
C ASN A 300 -17.59 23.19 -10.47
N ASP A 301 -18.38 22.48 -9.65
CA ASP A 301 -17.86 21.43 -8.77
C ASP A 301 -17.60 20.10 -9.53
N ILE A 302 -18.35 19.81 -10.60
CA ILE A 302 -18.20 18.59 -11.41
C ILE A 302 -16.79 18.43 -11.98
N SER A 303 -16.14 19.50 -12.40
CA SER A 303 -14.78 19.42 -12.97
C SER A 303 -13.75 18.87 -11.98
N SER A 304 -13.82 19.27 -10.73
CA SER A 304 -12.91 18.78 -9.68
C SER A 304 -13.20 17.30 -9.36
N VAL A 305 -14.48 16.96 -9.26
CA VAL A 305 -14.91 15.58 -8.97
C VAL A 305 -14.49 14.60 -10.07
N VAL A 306 -14.58 15.01 -11.34
CA VAL A 306 -14.13 14.16 -12.47
C VAL A 306 -12.63 13.85 -12.37
N THR A 307 -11.81 14.83 -12.03
CA THR A 307 -10.37 14.63 -11.87
C THR A 307 -10.06 13.70 -10.70
N GLU A 308 -10.68 13.93 -9.54
CA GLU A 308 -10.51 13.07 -8.36
C GLU A 308 -11.00 11.64 -8.62
N PHE A 309 -12.07 11.48 -9.37
CA PHE A 309 -12.57 10.17 -9.75
C PHE A 309 -11.62 9.41 -10.69
N GLN A 310 -10.95 10.11 -11.63
CA GLN A 310 -9.91 9.51 -12.46
C GLN A 310 -8.70 9.06 -11.62
N ASN A 311 -8.29 9.85 -10.64
CA ASN A 311 -7.24 9.48 -9.70
C ASN A 311 -7.63 8.24 -8.90
N ALA A 312 -8.88 8.21 -8.38
CA ALA A 312 -9.40 7.04 -7.67
C ALA A 312 -9.39 5.77 -8.52
N LEU A 313 -9.77 5.87 -9.80
CA LEU A 313 -9.73 4.72 -10.72
C LEU A 313 -8.31 4.19 -10.90
N ALA A 314 -7.32 5.07 -11.06
CA ALA A 314 -5.93 4.68 -11.16
C ALA A 314 -5.42 3.99 -9.88
N CYS A 315 -5.73 4.54 -8.70
CA CYS A 315 -5.40 3.94 -7.42
C CYS A 315 -6.12 2.59 -7.21
N THR A 316 -7.39 2.52 -7.59
CA THR A 316 -8.19 1.29 -7.54
C THR A 316 -7.58 0.20 -8.42
N ALA A 317 -7.12 0.53 -9.62
CA ALA A 317 -6.44 -0.41 -10.52
C ALA A 317 -5.20 -1.02 -9.86
N ARG A 318 -4.36 -0.21 -9.22
CA ARG A 318 -3.14 -0.66 -8.54
C ARG A 318 -3.44 -1.57 -7.34
N ILE A 319 -4.51 -1.30 -6.60
CA ILE A 319 -4.93 -2.14 -5.48
C ILE A 319 -5.46 -3.48 -5.99
N PHE A 320 -6.30 -3.48 -7.03
CA PHE A 320 -6.82 -4.71 -7.60
C PHE A 320 -5.73 -5.54 -8.29
N GLU A 321 -4.66 -4.93 -8.77
CA GLU A 321 -3.48 -5.65 -9.25
C GLU A 321 -2.91 -6.55 -8.14
N ILE A 322 -2.86 -6.09 -6.88
CA ILE A 322 -2.43 -6.92 -5.74
C ILE A 322 -3.49 -7.99 -5.41
N ILE A 323 -4.76 -7.60 -5.29
CA ILE A 323 -5.85 -8.49 -4.84
C ILE A 323 -6.05 -9.66 -5.83
N GLU A 324 -5.83 -9.44 -7.12
CA GLU A 324 -6.07 -10.42 -8.18
C GLU A 324 -4.83 -11.25 -8.56
N GLN A 325 -3.68 -10.94 -8.01
CA GLN A 325 -2.50 -11.80 -8.23
C GLN A 325 -2.83 -13.25 -7.86
N PRO A 326 -2.36 -14.22 -8.61
CA PRO A 326 -2.51 -15.61 -8.21
C PRO A 326 -1.88 -15.83 -6.84
N SER A 327 -2.62 -16.45 -5.94
CA SER A 327 -2.08 -16.89 -4.65
C SER A 327 -1.07 -18.02 -4.85
N GLU A 328 -0.26 -18.32 -3.84
CA GLU A 328 0.56 -19.52 -3.83
C GLU A 328 -0.28 -20.75 -4.24
N SER A 329 0.37 -21.73 -4.87
CA SER A 329 -0.28 -23.01 -5.21
C SER A 329 -0.99 -23.58 -3.96
N PRO A 330 -2.19 -24.16 -4.10
CA PRO A 330 -2.91 -24.72 -2.96
C PRO A 330 -2.03 -25.70 -2.17
N ASP A 331 -2.06 -25.61 -0.85
CA ASP A 331 -1.34 -26.54 0.00
C ASP A 331 -1.99 -27.93 -0.04
N PRO A 332 -1.21 -28.98 -0.29
CA PRO A 332 -1.72 -30.33 -0.20
C PRO A 332 -2.07 -30.69 1.25
N ILE A 333 -2.95 -31.68 1.42
CA ILE A 333 -3.39 -32.16 2.75
C ILE A 333 -2.33 -33.06 3.43
N GLY A 334 -1.24 -33.35 2.73
CA GLY A 334 -0.20 -34.25 3.22
C GLY A 334 0.50 -33.76 4.50
N THR A 335 0.69 -34.66 5.45
CA THR A 335 1.40 -34.40 6.70
C THR A 335 2.76 -35.10 6.71
N LEU A 336 3.76 -34.45 7.32
CA LEU A 336 5.09 -35.04 7.48
C LEU A 336 5.24 -35.72 8.85
N GLY A 337 4.53 -35.23 9.86
CA GLY A 337 4.75 -35.58 11.26
C GLY A 337 6.10 -35.07 11.76
N LYS A 338 6.69 -35.73 12.76
CA LYS A 338 8.04 -35.41 13.24
C LYS A 338 9.07 -36.10 12.33
N ALA A 339 9.76 -35.31 11.51
CA ALA A 339 10.74 -35.82 10.57
C ALA A 339 11.96 -36.42 11.28
N LYS A 340 12.57 -37.45 10.65
CA LYS A 340 13.88 -37.98 11.06
C LYS A 340 15.03 -37.14 10.49
N GLY A 341 14.78 -36.45 9.39
CA GLY A 341 15.72 -35.53 8.76
C GLY A 341 16.57 -36.17 7.65
N HIS A 342 16.10 -37.22 7.00
CA HIS A 342 16.70 -37.70 5.76
C HIS A 342 16.22 -36.89 4.57
N ILE A 343 17.13 -36.15 3.93
CA ILE A 343 16.79 -35.24 2.81
C ILE A 343 17.47 -35.76 1.55
N LYS A 344 16.70 -35.93 0.48
CA LYS A 344 17.19 -36.39 -0.82
C LYS A 344 16.74 -35.44 -1.91
N VAL A 345 17.70 -34.83 -2.59
CA VAL A 345 17.50 -33.92 -3.71
C VAL A 345 17.97 -34.62 -4.98
N LYS A 346 17.11 -34.69 -5.98
CA LYS A 346 17.40 -35.35 -7.26
C LYS A 346 17.11 -34.44 -8.43
N ASP A 347 18.12 -34.20 -9.26
CA ASP A 347 18.07 -33.52 -10.55
C ASP A 347 17.27 -32.22 -10.51
N VAL A 348 17.39 -31.46 -9.41
CA VAL A 348 16.63 -30.21 -9.21
C VAL A 348 17.16 -29.15 -10.12
N CYS A 349 16.23 -28.53 -10.88
CA CYS A 349 16.45 -27.36 -11.68
C CYS A 349 15.57 -26.20 -11.19
N PHE A 350 16.16 -25.00 -11.16
CA PHE A 350 15.44 -23.79 -10.74
C PHE A 350 16.06 -22.52 -11.34
N ASN A 351 15.20 -21.58 -11.73
CA ASN A 351 15.53 -20.22 -12.11
C ASN A 351 14.48 -19.22 -11.60
N TYR A 352 14.91 -18.03 -11.19
CA TYR A 352 13.99 -16.95 -10.84
C TYR A 352 13.36 -16.33 -12.09
N VAL A 353 14.10 -16.30 -13.20
CA VAL A 353 13.71 -15.74 -14.48
C VAL A 353 13.96 -16.76 -15.58
N SER A 354 12.97 -17.00 -16.44
CA SER A 354 12.94 -18.12 -17.41
C SER A 354 14.16 -18.22 -18.34
N TYR A 355 14.87 -17.11 -18.57
CA TYR A 355 16.03 -17.09 -19.48
C TYR A 355 17.39 -17.15 -18.76
N GLN A 356 17.42 -17.25 -17.42
CA GLN A 356 18.67 -17.26 -16.65
C GLN A 356 18.68 -18.46 -15.69
N PRO A 357 19.20 -19.63 -16.12
CA PRO A 357 19.32 -20.78 -15.24
C PRO A 357 20.22 -20.46 -14.06
N LEU A 358 19.80 -20.85 -12.86
CA LEU A 358 20.54 -20.59 -11.63
C LEU A 358 20.96 -21.88 -10.90
N ILE A 359 20.11 -22.90 -10.88
CA ILE A 359 20.41 -24.23 -10.33
C ILE A 359 20.07 -25.25 -11.40
N GLU A 360 21.04 -26.11 -11.75
CA GLU A 360 20.87 -27.13 -12.78
C GLU A 360 21.32 -28.50 -12.27
N ARG A 361 20.44 -29.51 -12.40
CA ARG A 361 20.68 -30.92 -12.03
C ARG A 361 21.35 -31.08 -10.67
N PHE A 362 20.85 -30.34 -9.69
CA PHE A 362 21.39 -30.34 -8.34
C PHE A 362 21.04 -31.66 -7.62
N ASN A 363 22.06 -32.36 -7.14
CA ASN A 363 21.93 -33.66 -6.50
C ASN A 363 22.65 -33.66 -5.15
N VAL A 364 21.92 -33.98 -4.06
CA VAL A 364 22.50 -34.13 -2.73
C VAL A 364 21.67 -35.11 -1.89
N GLU A 365 22.34 -35.89 -1.05
CA GLU A 365 21.70 -36.73 -0.05
C GLU A 365 22.27 -36.43 1.34
N ALA A 366 21.41 -36.06 2.26
CA ALA A 366 21.71 -35.74 3.65
C ALA A 366 21.07 -36.78 4.55
N LYS A 367 21.89 -37.57 5.27
CA LYS A 367 21.42 -38.56 6.25
C LYS A 367 20.99 -37.84 7.55
N PRO A 368 20.11 -38.46 8.37
CA PRO A 368 19.72 -37.90 9.66
C PRO A 368 20.92 -37.57 10.54
N GLY A 369 20.92 -36.34 11.09
CA GLY A 369 21.97 -35.86 11.99
C GLY A 369 23.23 -35.32 11.32
N MET A 370 23.35 -35.37 9.98
CA MET A 370 24.51 -34.82 9.26
C MET A 370 24.56 -33.31 9.28
N ARG A 371 25.78 -32.76 9.35
CA ARG A 371 26.11 -31.36 9.16
C ARG A 371 26.60 -31.14 7.73
N ILE A 372 25.85 -30.39 6.94
CA ILE A 372 26.12 -30.08 5.54
C ILE A 372 26.55 -28.62 5.43
N ALA A 373 27.79 -28.37 5.07
CA ALA A 373 28.27 -27.00 4.78
C ALA A 373 28.13 -26.70 3.30
N ILE A 374 27.57 -25.55 2.97
CA ILE A 374 27.43 -25.04 1.60
C ILE A 374 28.41 -23.89 1.43
N VAL A 375 29.39 -24.07 0.55
CA VAL A 375 30.45 -23.09 0.30
C VAL A 375 30.50 -22.70 -1.17
N GLY A 376 30.91 -21.46 -1.46
CA GLY A 376 31.04 -20.95 -2.82
C GLY A 376 30.97 -19.43 -2.87
N PRO A 377 31.31 -18.81 -4.01
CA PRO A 377 31.30 -17.35 -4.16
C PRO A 377 29.88 -16.78 -4.00
N THR A 378 29.81 -15.48 -3.80
CA THR A 378 28.52 -14.77 -3.75
C THR A 378 27.77 -14.95 -5.09
N GLY A 379 26.47 -15.16 -5.02
CA GLY A 379 25.63 -15.35 -6.23
C GLY A 379 25.63 -16.77 -6.82
N CYS A 380 26.37 -17.74 -6.25
CA CYS A 380 26.39 -19.13 -6.79
C CYS A 380 25.15 -19.98 -6.48
N GLY A 381 24.11 -19.43 -5.81
CA GLY A 381 22.86 -20.15 -5.55
C GLY A 381 22.70 -20.76 -4.15
N LYS A 382 23.58 -20.47 -3.16
CA LYS A 382 23.48 -21.01 -1.78
C LYS A 382 22.14 -20.71 -1.11
N THR A 383 21.77 -19.44 -1.06
CA THR A 383 20.49 -18.99 -0.47
C THR A 383 19.30 -19.49 -1.28
N THR A 384 19.45 -19.58 -2.60
CA THR A 384 18.41 -20.17 -3.46
C THR A 384 18.11 -21.62 -3.10
N PHE A 385 19.14 -22.45 -2.89
CA PHE A 385 18.94 -23.82 -2.46
C PHE A 385 18.21 -23.93 -1.12
N ILE A 386 18.53 -23.06 -0.16
CA ILE A 386 17.82 -22.95 1.13
C ILE A 386 16.34 -22.58 0.90
N ASN A 387 16.07 -21.60 0.05
CA ASN A 387 14.71 -21.19 -0.29
C ASN A 387 13.89 -22.35 -0.91
N LEU A 388 14.52 -23.19 -1.71
CA LEU A 388 13.89 -24.38 -2.28
C LEU A 388 13.62 -25.46 -1.22
N LEU A 389 14.52 -25.68 -0.25
CA LEU A 389 14.29 -26.61 0.87
C LEU A 389 13.09 -26.19 1.72
N MET A 390 12.94 -24.88 1.96
CA MET A 390 11.82 -24.31 2.72
C MET A 390 10.53 -24.17 1.89
N ARG A 391 10.60 -24.51 0.59
CA ARG A 391 9.51 -24.32 -0.36
C ARG A 391 8.96 -22.89 -0.32
N PHE A 392 9.88 -21.91 -0.28
CA PHE A 392 9.56 -20.52 -0.58
C PHE A 392 9.35 -20.30 -2.08
N TYR A 393 9.95 -21.17 -2.88
CA TYR A 393 9.78 -21.30 -4.32
C TYR A 393 9.57 -22.77 -4.66
N ASP A 394 8.67 -23.04 -5.59
CA ASP A 394 8.50 -24.40 -6.11
C ASP A 394 9.57 -24.69 -7.17
N ILE A 395 10.13 -25.91 -7.16
CA ILE A 395 11.12 -26.37 -8.15
C ILE A 395 10.46 -26.54 -9.53
N GLN A 396 11.23 -26.29 -10.58
CA GLN A 396 10.74 -26.43 -11.97
C GLN A 396 10.88 -27.86 -12.48
N ASP A 397 11.99 -28.56 -12.12
CA ASP A 397 12.22 -29.94 -12.46
C ASP A 397 12.95 -30.67 -11.32
N GLY A 398 12.90 -31.98 -11.32
CA GLY A 398 13.47 -32.82 -10.29
C GLY A 398 12.56 -33.04 -9.08
N SER A 399 13.14 -33.45 -7.95
CA SER A 399 12.42 -33.71 -6.70
C SER A 399 13.27 -33.43 -5.46
N ILE A 400 12.62 -32.89 -4.41
CA ILE A 400 13.16 -32.75 -3.06
C ILE A 400 12.30 -33.60 -2.14
N GLN A 401 12.90 -34.57 -1.48
CA GLN A 401 12.22 -35.52 -0.59
C GLN A 401 12.75 -35.41 0.83
N ILE A 402 11.83 -35.44 1.80
CA ILE A 402 12.15 -35.54 3.23
C ILE A 402 11.54 -36.83 3.77
N ASP A 403 12.40 -37.70 4.32
CA ASP A 403 12.02 -39.04 4.79
C ASP A 403 11.23 -39.85 3.74
N GLY A 404 11.60 -39.72 2.46
CA GLY A 404 10.98 -40.39 1.32
C GLY A 404 9.71 -39.75 0.77
N LYS A 405 9.22 -38.64 1.35
CA LYS A 405 8.05 -37.88 0.86
C LYS A 405 8.51 -36.63 0.08
N ASP A 406 7.95 -36.40 -1.10
CA ASP A 406 8.21 -35.18 -1.87
C ASP A 406 7.64 -33.99 -1.13
N ILE A 407 8.41 -32.88 -1.02
CA ILE A 407 7.97 -31.65 -0.33
C ILE A 407 6.73 -31.03 -0.97
N ARG A 408 6.47 -31.29 -2.25
CA ARG A 408 5.27 -30.81 -2.95
C ARG A 408 3.99 -31.54 -2.52
N SER A 409 4.11 -32.71 -1.90
CA SER A 409 2.99 -33.50 -1.36
C SER A 409 2.66 -33.17 0.11
N ILE A 410 3.47 -32.31 0.76
CA ILE A 410 3.37 -31.92 2.17
C ILE A 410 2.88 -30.47 2.23
N SER A 411 1.99 -30.14 3.21
CA SER A 411 1.62 -28.74 3.41
C SER A 411 2.84 -27.90 3.83
N ARG A 412 2.93 -26.64 3.34
CA ARG A 412 4.05 -25.74 3.68
C ARG A 412 4.20 -25.53 5.19
N HIS A 413 3.07 -25.49 5.90
CA HIS A 413 3.06 -25.37 7.35
C HIS A 413 3.75 -26.57 8.03
N GLU A 414 3.37 -27.80 7.67
CA GLU A 414 3.98 -29.02 8.23
C GLU A 414 5.45 -29.16 7.82
N LEU A 415 5.80 -28.79 6.60
CA LEU A 415 7.19 -28.77 6.14
C LEU A 415 8.03 -27.81 6.98
N ARG A 416 7.61 -26.55 7.06
CA ARG A 416 8.34 -25.47 7.76
C ARG A 416 8.42 -25.67 9.26
N LYS A 417 7.42 -26.31 9.87
CA LYS A 417 7.42 -26.68 11.29
C LYS A 417 8.57 -27.64 11.66
N ASN A 418 9.04 -28.45 10.72
CA ASN A 418 10.14 -29.39 10.91
C ASN A 418 11.52 -28.74 10.72
N PHE A 419 11.59 -27.48 10.29
CA PHE A 419 12.82 -26.71 10.14
C PHE A 419 12.94 -25.62 11.20
N GLY A 420 14.15 -25.44 11.72
CA GLY A 420 14.54 -24.23 12.45
C GLY A 420 15.48 -23.41 11.58
N MET A 421 15.20 -22.13 11.45
CA MET A 421 15.94 -21.24 10.57
C MET A 421 16.56 -20.09 11.35
N VAL A 422 17.87 -19.90 11.20
CA VAL A 422 18.58 -18.71 11.69
C VAL A 422 19.22 -18.05 10.48
N LEU A 423 18.69 -16.90 10.10
CA LEU A 423 19.12 -16.12 8.95
C LEU A 423 20.18 -15.08 9.35
N GLN A 424 20.86 -14.55 8.34
CA GLN A 424 21.77 -13.41 8.46
C GLN A 424 21.04 -12.19 8.98
N ASP A 425 19.91 -11.85 8.37
CA ASP A 425 19.04 -10.77 8.80
C ASP A 425 18.09 -11.28 9.90
N THR A 426 18.37 -10.84 11.12
CA THR A 426 17.61 -11.24 12.30
C THR A 426 16.39 -10.34 12.46
N TRP A 427 15.20 -10.92 12.54
CA TRP A 427 13.98 -10.17 12.79
C TRP A 427 13.57 -10.19 14.27
N ILE A 428 13.34 -9.02 14.83
CA ILE A 428 12.83 -8.80 16.18
C ILE A 428 11.47 -8.11 16.11
N GLN A 429 10.45 -8.73 16.70
CA GLN A 429 9.13 -8.14 16.86
C GLN A 429 9.16 -7.10 17.98
N LYS A 430 8.53 -5.94 17.77
CA LYS A 430 8.28 -4.97 18.85
C LYS A 430 7.43 -5.61 19.94
N GLY A 431 7.95 -5.67 21.17
CA GLY A 431 7.33 -6.33 22.31
C GLY A 431 8.37 -6.74 23.33
N THR A 432 8.01 -7.64 24.26
CA THR A 432 8.96 -8.13 25.27
C THR A 432 9.95 -9.14 24.69
N ILE A 433 11.09 -9.33 25.36
CA ILE A 433 12.03 -10.43 25.05
C ILE A 433 11.32 -11.77 25.15
N ARG A 434 10.46 -11.96 26.14
CA ARG A 434 9.62 -13.15 26.28
C ARG A 434 8.78 -13.40 25.04
N ASP A 435 8.01 -12.40 24.58
CA ASP A 435 7.18 -12.52 23.38
C ASP A 435 8.00 -12.97 22.19
N ASN A 436 9.19 -12.40 22.05
CA ASN A 436 10.10 -12.74 20.97
C ASN A 436 10.62 -14.18 21.05
N ILE A 437 10.88 -14.71 22.22
CA ILE A 437 11.36 -16.10 22.39
C ILE A 437 10.25 -17.12 22.16
N ILE A 438 9.04 -16.86 22.66
CA ILE A 438 7.92 -17.82 22.58
C ILE A 438 7.30 -17.92 21.19
N ILE A 439 7.66 -17.06 20.21
CA ILE A 439 7.23 -17.20 18.80
C ILE A 439 7.44 -18.63 18.29
N GLY A 440 8.56 -19.27 18.65
CA GLY A 440 8.84 -20.65 18.25
C GLY A 440 7.96 -21.71 18.93
N LYS A 441 7.44 -21.41 20.13
CA LYS A 441 6.60 -22.31 20.93
C LYS A 441 5.73 -21.51 21.90
N PRO A 442 4.51 -21.09 21.50
CA PRO A 442 3.65 -20.19 22.28
C PRO A 442 3.28 -20.72 23.69
N ASN A 443 3.18 -22.03 23.86
CA ASN A 443 2.81 -22.67 25.13
C ASN A 443 4.04 -23.17 25.92
N ALA A 444 5.19 -22.53 25.77
CA ALA A 444 6.40 -22.90 26.51
C ALA A 444 6.30 -22.53 27.99
N SER A 445 6.73 -23.42 28.87
CA SER A 445 6.83 -23.15 30.30
C SER A 445 8.03 -22.25 30.63
N GLU A 446 7.98 -21.54 31.76
CA GLU A 446 9.08 -20.70 32.26
C GLU A 446 10.42 -21.46 32.32
N LYS A 447 10.37 -22.72 32.73
CA LYS A 447 11.57 -23.57 32.79
C LYS A 447 12.15 -23.84 31.42
N GLU A 448 11.30 -24.07 30.41
CA GLU A 448 11.75 -24.27 29.03
C GLU A 448 12.36 -23.00 28.44
N ILE A 449 11.73 -21.85 28.66
CA ILE A 449 12.24 -20.54 28.21
C ILE A 449 13.62 -20.27 28.83
N LEU A 450 13.74 -20.41 30.16
CA LEU A 450 14.99 -20.21 30.86
C LEU A 450 16.09 -21.17 30.38
N GLN A 451 15.74 -22.45 30.18
CA GLN A 451 16.70 -23.45 29.71
C GLN A 451 17.15 -23.16 28.26
N ALA A 452 16.24 -22.75 27.40
CA ALA A 452 16.55 -22.35 26.02
C ALA A 452 17.49 -21.12 26.00
N ALA A 453 17.20 -20.10 26.83
CA ALA A 453 18.04 -18.93 26.94
C ALA A 453 19.45 -19.24 27.47
N LYS A 454 19.59 -20.15 28.45
CA LYS A 454 20.89 -20.60 28.94
C LYS A 454 21.66 -21.40 27.87
N ASN A 455 20.98 -22.26 27.12
CA ASN A 455 21.60 -23.05 26.06
C ASN A 455 22.07 -22.18 24.89
N ALA A 456 21.38 -21.10 24.61
CA ALA A 456 21.71 -20.12 23.57
C ALA A 456 22.70 -19.03 24.03
N HIS A 457 23.13 -19.03 25.29
CA HIS A 457 23.90 -17.94 25.90
C HIS A 457 23.23 -16.57 25.90
N SER A 458 21.92 -16.48 25.66
CA SER A 458 21.16 -15.22 25.73
C SER A 458 20.79 -14.82 27.16
N TYR A 459 20.76 -15.78 28.11
CA TYR A 459 20.38 -15.50 29.50
C TYR A 459 21.26 -14.46 30.17
N ASP A 460 22.57 -14.45 29.89
CA ASP A 460 23.53 -13.56 30.56
C ASP A 460 23.29 -12.08 30.24
N PHE A 461 22.91 -11.74 29.02
CA PHE A 461 22.56 -10.36 28.69
C PHE A 461 21.14 -10.03 29.15
N ILE A 462 20.16 -10.97 29.00
CA ILE A 462 18.78 -10.77 29.46
C ILE A 462 18.74 -10.43 30.96
N LYS A 463 19.52 -11.14 31.77
CA LYS A 463 19.60 -10.91 33.24
C LYS A 463 20.12 -9.51 33.62
N ARG A 464 20.91 -8.87 32.74
CA ARG A 464 21.45 -7.52 32.98
C ARG A 464 20.41 -6.42 32.69
N LEU A 465 19.35 -6.74 31.95
CA LEU A 465 18.32 -5.77 31.63
C LEU A 465 17.41 -5.51 32.86
N PRO A 466 16.90 -4.28 33.02
CA PRO A 466 16.16 -3.89 34.25
C PRO A 466 14.94 -4.75 34.51
N LYS A 467 14.23 -5.21 33.47
CA LYS A 467 13.03 -6.05 33.58
C LYS A 467 13.26 -7.50 33.14
N GLY A 468 14.52 -7.90 32.85
CA GLY A 468 14.85 -9.25 32.40
C GLY A 468 14.06 -9.65 31.14
N PHE A 469 13.34 -10.78 31.18
CA PHE A 469 12.51 -11.25 30.06
C PHE A 469 11.34 -10.34 29.69
N GLU A 470 10.87 -9.50 30.62
CA GLU A 470 9.77 -8.53 30.41
C GLU A 470 10.27 -7.18 29.88
N THR A 471 11.54 -7.09 29.49
CA THR A 471 12.08 -5.88 28.86
C THR A 471 11.48 -5.74 27.48
N GLU A 472 10.87 -4.58 27.21
CA GLU A 472 10.39 -4.21 25.88
C GLU A 472 11.57 -3.89 24.97
N ILE A 473 11.58 -4.46 23.80
CA ILE A 473 12.62 -4.31 22.78
C ILE A 473 11.99 -3.97 21.43
N GLU A 474 12.77 -3.27 20.62
CA GLU A 474 12.53 -3.06 19.20
C GLU A 474 13.83 -3.25 18.42
N ASP A 475 13.73 -3.36 17.10
CA ASP A 475 14.88 -3.74 16.28
C ASP A 475 16.11 -2.82 16.46
N SER A 476 15.89 -1.52 16.65
CA SER A 476 16.97 -0.52 16.85
C SER A 476 17.63 -0.59 18.23
N SER A 477 17.02 -1.25 19.21
CA SER A 477 17.45 -1.22 20.62
C SER A 477 18.51 -2.26 20.99
N MET A 478 18.85 -3.17 20.08
CA MET A 478 19.74 -4.31 20.33
C MET A 478 20.91 -4.38 19.38
N SER A 479 22.03 -4.88 19.87
CA SER A 479 23.19 -5.21 19.03
C SER A 479 22.88 -6.42 18.12
N GLN A 480 23.55 -6.51 16.97
CA GLN A 480 23.35 -7.62 16.03
C GLN A 480 23.63 -8.98 16.66
N GLY A 481 24.61 -9.09 17.56
CA GLY A 481 24.91 -10.31 18.29
C GLY A 481 23.80 -10.73 19.25
N GLU A 482 23.22 -9.78 20.00
CA GLU A 482 22.09 -10.05 20.90
C GLU A 482 20.86 -10.51 20.14
N LYS A 483 20.54 -9.86 19.01
CA LYS A 483 19.46 -10.29 18.11
C LYS A 483 19.66 -11.73 17.65
N GLN A 484 20.87 -12.08 17.23
CA GLN A 484 21.19 -13.41 16.76
C GLN A 484 21.06 -14.46 17.88
N LEU A 485 21.52 -14.16 19.10
CA LEU A 485 21.33 -15.05 20.26
C LEU A 485 19.84 -15.25 20.60
N LEU A 486 18.99 -14.21 20.46
CA LEU A 486 17.54 -14.37 20.63
C LEU A 486 16.93 -15.26 19.54
N CYS A 487 17.34 -15.10 18.28
CA CYS A 487 16.89 -15.97 17.19
C CYS A 487 17.29 -17.42 17.42
N ILE A 488 18.52 -17.68 17.89
CA ILE A 488 18.97 -19.03 18.27
C ILE A 488 18.12 -19.55 19.42
N THR A 489 17.78 -18.71 20.43
CA THR A 489 16.93 -19.11 21.56
C THR A 489 15.55 -19.57 21.09
N ARG A 490 14.94 -18.87 20.13
CA ARG A 490 13.66 -19.29 19.50
C ARG A 490 13.75 -20.70 18.92
N VAL A 491 14.81 -20.95 18.16
CA VAL A 491 15.00 -22.25 17.46
C VAL A 491 15.32 -23.35 18.46
N ILE A 492 16.09 -23.09 19.52
CA ILE A 492 16.34 -24.06 20.60
C ILE A 492 15.04 -24.43 21.31
N LEU A 493 14.17 -23.45 21.58
CA LEU A 493 12.88 -23.64 22.24
C LEU A 493 11.91 -24.46 21.37
N GLN A 494 11.89 -24.20 20.06
CA GLN A 494 11.09 -24.93 19.07
C GLN A 494 11.56 -26.38 18.93
N SER A 495 12.88 -26.63 19.05
CA SER A 495 13.52 -27.95 18.95
C SER A 495 13.19 -28.75 17.69
N PRO A 496 13.36 -28.18 16.49
CA PRO A 496 13.07 -28.85 15.22
C PRO A 496 14.12 -29.95 14.91
N PRO A 497 13.76 -30.99 14.13
CA PRO A 497 14.70 -32.04 13.72
C PRO A 497 15.71 -31.62 12.65
N MET A 498 15.40 -30.58 11.88
CA MET A 498 16.24 -30.06 10.80
C MET A 498 16.55 -28.59 11.00
N LEU A 499 17.71 -28.13 10.55
CA LEU A 499 18.19 -26.77 10.74
C LEU A 499 18.70 -26.16 9.42
N ILE A 500 18.47 -24.87 9.28
CA ILE A 500 19.06 -24.01 8.27
C ILE A 500 19.74 -22.85 8.98
N LEU A 501 21.04 -22.71 8.80
CA LEU A 501 21.86 -21.71 9.47
C LEU A 501 22.61 -20.87 8.42
N ASP A 502 22.48 -19.55 8.51
CA ASP A 502 23.25 -18.62 7.69
C ASP A 502 24.22 -17.83 8.58
N GLU A 503 25.52 -18.08 8.38
CA GLU A 503 26.61 -17.62 9.28
C GLU A 503 27.19 -16.26 8.90
N ALA A 504 26.43 -15.27 8.54
CA ALA A 504 27.00 -13.94 8.29
C ALA A 504 27.14 -13.13 9.60
N THR A 505 28.35 -13.02 10.15
CA THR A 505 28.64 -12.37 11.44
C THR A 505 29.70 -11.27 11.33
N SER A 506 29.81 -10.63 10.18
CA SER A 506 30.87 -9.62 9.89
C SER A 506 30.89 -8.38 10.81
N SER A 507 29.87 -8.20 11.65
CA SER A 507 29.68 -6.99 12.48
C SER A 507 29.54 -7.28 13.98
N ILE A 508 29.98 -8.47 14.45
CA ILE A 508 29.80 -8.91 15.84
C ILE A 508 31.16 -8.90 16.57
N ASP A 509 31.15 -8.49 17.83
CA ASP A 509 32.34 -8.54 18.68
C ASP A 509 32.79 -9.97 18.94
N THR A 510 34.09 -10.19 19.11
CA THR A 510 34.71 -11.52 19.24
C THR A 510 34.14 -12.35 20.38
N ARG A 511 33.75 -11.72 21.51
CA ARG A 511 33.20 -12.45 22.67
C ARG A 511 31.82 -12.99 22.38
N THR A 512 30.93 -12.20 21.83
CA THR A 512 29.58 -12.58 21.43
C THR A 512 29.64 -13.62 20.28
N GLU A 513 30.62 -13.47 19.38
CA GLU A 513 30.88 -14.42 18.32
C GLU A 513 31.16 -15.83 18.84
N ILE A 514 32.02 -15.98 19.85
CA ILE A 514 32.30 -17.27 20.50
C ILE A 514 31.03 -17.87 21.13
N GLN A 515 30.21 -17.04 21.76
CA GLN A 515 28.93 -17.48 22.36
C GLN A 515 27.95 -17.99 21.29
N ILE A 516 27.83 -17.28 20.18
CA ILE A 516 27.00 -17.69 19.02
C ILE A 516 27.48 -19.03 18.47
N GLN A 517 28.79 -19.21 18.29
CA GLN A 517 29.36 -20.45 17.80
C GLN A 517 29.05 -21.64 18.74
N GLN A 518 29.22 -21.45 20.03
CA GLN A 518 28.88 -22.47 21.03
C GLN A 518 27.36 -22.79 21.04
N ALA A 519 26.52 -21.78 20.82
CA ALA A 519 25.08 -21.95 20.73
C ALA A 519 24.71 -22.74 19.45
N PHE A 520 25.35 -22.46 18.32
CA PHE A 520 25.17 -23.22 17.08
C PHE A 520 25.60 -24.68 17.23
N ASP A 521 26.77 -24.95 17.85
CA ASP A 521 27.25 -26.32 18.06
C ASP A 521 26.28 -27.14 18.91
N ARG A 522 25.71 -26.53 19.97
CA ARG A 522 24.66 -27.17 20.79
C ARG A 522 23.39 -27.42 19.99
N LEU A 523 22.98 -26.41 19.19
CA LEU A 523 21.77 -26.47 18.40
C LEU A 523 21.84 -27.58 17.34
N MET A 524 22.98 -27.74 16.67
CA MET A 524 23.19 -28.75 15.61
C MET A 524 23.29 -30.19 16.11
N LYS A 525 23.57 -30.42 17.37
CA LYS A 525 23.82 -31.76 17.90
C LYS A 525 22.63 -32.68 17.68
N GLY A 526 22.84 -33.75 16.90
CA GLY A 526 21.84 -34.79 16.58
C GLY A 526 20.75 -34.34 15.61
N ARG A 527 20.95 -33.22 14.89
CA ARG A 527 20.00 -32.66 13.90
C ARG A 527 20.63 -32.55 12.53
N THR A 528 19.84 -32.79 11.50
CA THR A 528 20.30 -32.56 10.11
C THR A 528 20.38 -31.04 9.88
N SER A 529 21.57 -30.55 9.56
CA SER A 529 21.83 -29.12 9.51
C SER A 529 22.45 -28.69 8.17
N PHE A 530 21.84 -27.76 7.48
CA PHE A 530 22.39 -27.07 6.32
C PHE A 530 22.94 -25.72 6.76
N ILE A 531 24.20 -25.44 6.44
CA ILE A 531 24.90 -24.27 6.91
C ILE A 531 25.48 -23.55 5.71
N VAL A 532 25.08 -22.31 5.47
CA VAL A 532 25.79 -21.42 4.56
C VAL A 532 27.02 -20.91 5.29
N ALA A 533 28.13 -21.57 5.05
CA ALA A 533 29.31 -21.40 5.84
C ALA A 533 30.18 -20.26 5.30
N HIS A 534 30.45 -19.28 6.14
CA HIS A 534 31.40 -18.20 5.94
C HIS A 534 32.62 -18.32 6.87
N ARG A 535 32.66 -19.36 7.72
CA ARG A 535 33.70 -19.58 8.74
C ARG A 535 34.42 -20.91 8.55
N LEU A 536 35.73 -20.87 8.79
CA LEU A 536 36.61 -22.02 8.71
C LEU A 536 36.21 -23.14 9.69
N SER A 537 35.89 -22.79 10.94
CA SER A 537 35.50 -23.75 11.98
C SER A 537 34.30 -24.59 11.57
N THR A 538 33.27 -23.95 11.03
CA THR A 538 32.05 -24.64 10.62
C THR A 538 32.27 -25.56 9.43
N ILE A 539 33.08 -25.13 8.47
CA ILE A 539 33.42 -25.91 7.28
C ILE A 539 34.23 -27.15 7.66
N ARG A 540 35.21 -27.00 8.58
CA ARG A 540 36.12 -28.06 8.97
C ARG A 540 35.41 -29.24 9.65
N TYR A 541 34.36 -28.97 10.44
CA TYR A 541 33.64 -30.00 11.20
C TYR A 541 32.34 -30.45 10.52
N ALA A 542 32.12 -30.11 9.25
CA ALA A 542 31.01 -30.58 8.47
C ALA A 542 31.24 -32.03 7.99
N ASP A 543 30.19 -32.86 8.08
CA ASP A 543 30.23 -34.24 7.57
C ASP A 543 30.26 -34.28 6.04
N LEU A 544 29.62 -33.30 5.41
CA LEU A 544 29.58 -33.10 3.96
C LEU A 544 29.73 -31.62 3.62
N ILE A 545 30.63 -31.32 2.72
CA ILE A 545 30.81 -29.98 2.15
C ILE A 545 30.34 -30.04 0.69
N LEU A 546 29.43 -29.10 0.35
CA LEU A 546 28.96 -28.88 -1.01
C LEU A 546 29.63 -27.62 -1.54
N VAL A 547 30.46 -27.77 -2.55
CA VAL A 547 31.16 -26.63 -3.19
C VAL A 547 30.36 -26.24 -4.41
N MET A 548 29.78 -25.06 -4.34
CA MET A 548 28.91 -24.49 -5.39
C MET A 548 29.64 -23.46 -6.23
N LYS A 549 29.47 -23.51 -7.54
CA LYS A 549 29.88 -22.49 -8.49
C LYS A 549 28.86 -22.44 -9.63
N GLU A 550 28.40 -21.24 -9.94
CA GLU A 550 27.47 -20.98 -11.06
C GLU A 550 26.26 -21.94 -11.06
N GLY A 551 25.67 -22.17 -9.89
CA GLY A 551 24.47 -23.00 -9.74
C GLY A 551 24.68 -24.53 -9.69
N HIS A 552 25.91 -24.98 -9.85
CA HIS A 552 26.25 -26.42 -9.83
C HIS A 552 27.05 -26.79 -8.60
N ILE A 553 26.89 -28.05 -8.15
CA ILE A 553 27.84 -28.67 -7.22
C ILE A 553 29.02 -29.15 -8.03
N ILE A 554 30.18 -28.47 -7.91
CA ILE A 554 31.41 -28.83 -8.62
C ILE A 554 32.25 -29.82 -7.85
N GLU A 555 32.17 -29.78 -6.51
CA GLU A 555 32.88 -30.73 -5.62
C GLU A 555 31.99 -31.04 -4.42
N GLN A 556 32.07 -32.28 -3.93
CA GLN A 556 31.46 -32.70 -2.67
C GLN A 556 32.35 -33.70 -1.93
N GLY A 557 32.38 -33.62 -0.62
CA GLY A 557 33.18 -34.46 0.25
C GLY A 557 33.38 -33.87 1.64
N ASN A 558 34.22 -34.49 2.47
CA ASN A 558 34.63 -33.87 3.75
C ASN A 558 35.85 -32.97 3.54
N HIS A 559 36.22 -32.22 4.59
CA HIS A 559 37.30 -31.26 4.56
C HIS A 559 38.64 -31.87 4.06
N GLU A 560 39.03 -33.03 4.59
CA GLU A 560 40.30 -33.67 4.25
C GLU A 560 40.34 -34.15 2.79
N THR A 561 39.25 -34.78 2.34
CA THR A 561 39.18 -35.29 0.97
C THR A 561 39.16 -34.16 -0.07
N LEU A 562 38.50 -33.05 0.23
CA LEU A 562 38.45 -31.90 -0.68
C LEU A 562 39.77 -31.12 -0.74
N LEU A 563 40.47 -31.01 0.39
CA LEU A 563 41.82 -30.39 0.40
C LEU A 563 42.81 -31.24 -0.41
N ALA A 564 42.76 -32.56 -0.26
CA ALA A 564 43.66 -33.48 -0.96
C ALA A 564 43.46 -33.51 -2.49
N LYS A 565 42.25 -33.10 -2.97
CA LYS A 565 41.95 -33.01 -4.42
C LYS A 565 42.61 -31.82 -5.10
N HIS A 566 43.12 -30.82 -4.36
CA HIS A 566 43.68 -29.57 -4.88
C HIS A 566 42.78 -28.82 -5.88
N GLY A 567 41.45 -28.96 -5.71
CA GLY A 567 40.43 -28.39 -6.59
C GLY A 567 40.01 -26.97 -6.17
N PHE A 568 38.78 -26.59 -6.56
CA PHE A 568 38.23 -25.29 -6.27
C PHE A 568 38.04 -25.00 -4.76
N TYR A 569 37.68 -26.06 -3.98
CA TYR A 569 37.65 -25.98 -2.53
C TYR A 569 38.99 -25.61 -1.92
N HIS A 570 40.08 -26.25 -2.37
CA HIS A 570 41.44 -25.94 -1.93
C HIS A 570 41.80 -24.46 -2.22
N TYR A 571 41.45 -23.96 -3.41
CA TYR A 571 41.64 -22.56 -3.78
C TYR A 571 40.87 -21.62 -2.87
N LEU A 572 39.56 -21.88 -2.64
CA LEU A 572 38.72 -21.08 -1.74
C LEU A 572 39.28 -21.05 -0.32
N TYR A 573 39.69 -22.21 0.19
CA TYR A 573 40.24 -22.38 1.52
C TYR A 573 41.49 -21.51 1.72
N HIS A 574 42.46 -21.58 0.87
CA HIS A 574 43.71 -20.80 0.95
C HIS A 574 43.45 -19.30 0.67
N SER A 575 42.56 -18.96 -0.23
CA SER A 575 42.32 -17.56 -0.57
C SER A 575 41.56 -16.78 0.51
N GLN A 576 40.60 -17.43 1.18
CA GLN A 576 39.70 -16.78 2.14
C GLN A 576 40.17 -16.94 3.60
N PHE A 577 40.82 -18.07 3.94
CA PHE A 577 41.04 -18.45 5.34
C PHE A 577 42.52 -18.47 5.76
N GLU A 578 43.47 -18.69 4.89
CA GLU A 578 44.88 -18.64 5.26
C GLU A 578 45.45 -17.20 5.36
N ARG A 579 44.86 -16.23 4.67
CA ARG A 579 45.31 -14.81 4.79
C ARG A 579 44.97 -14.17 6.14
N THR A 580 44.13 -14.78 6.95
CA THR A 580 43.74 -14.26 8.28
C THR A 580 44.68 -14.72 9.41
N CYS A 581 45.64 -15.58 9.13
CA CYS A 581 46.59 -16.14 10.12
C CYS A 581 48.05 -15.60 9.95
N LYS A 582 48.25 -14.44 9.27
CA LYS A 582 49.53 -13.76 9.27
C LYS A 582 49.47 -12.42 9.97
#